data_311588892f796d20caa7c75423ec78ce
#
_entry.id   311588892f796d20caa7c75423ec78ce
#
_cell.length_a   1.000
_cell.length_b   1.000
_cell.length_c   1.000
_cell.angle_alpha   90.00
_cell.angle_beta   90.00
_cell.angle_gamma   90.00
#
_symmetry.space_group_name_H-M   'P 1'
#
loop_
_entity.id
_entity.type
_entity.pdbx_description
1 polymer ?
#
loop_
_entity_poly.entity_id
_entity_poly.type
_entity_poly.pdbx_seq_one_letter_code
_entity_poly.pdbx_strand_id
1 'polypeptide(L)'
;MLFRSRVLSDLLSGPALIWQVAAGITQPIFQAGRLQGEVDAIKAREQQALAQYQKTVQEAFREVQQALSAQTRAREVFDAEAARVAALRDTLRLARIRFDNGLTSQLEMIDAERNLLTAELNRADALRARRVATADLVRALGGDWRGGEPVK
;
A
#
# COMPACT_ATOMS: atom_id res chain seq x y z
N MET A 1 -19.48 45.77 51.84
CA MET A 1 -20.10 44.57 52.41
C MET A 1 -19.01 43.70 53.01
N LEU A 2 -18.92 43.71 54.37
CA LEU A 2 -17.92 42.93 55.11
C LEU A 2 -18.37 41.46 55.14
N PHE A 3 -17.70 40.58 54.44
CA PHE A 3 -17.88 39.15 54.60
C PHE A 3 -17.38 38.78 56.03
N ARG A 4 -18.30 38.43 56.88
CA ARG A 4 -17.99 38.01 58.22
C ARG A 4 -17.28 36.69 58.25
N SER A 5 -16.10 36.64 58.86
CA SER A 5 -15.25 35.47 59.11
C SER A 5 -15.90 34.31 59.90
N ARG A 6 -17.22 34.39 60.18
CA ARG A 6 -17.94 33.28 60.81
C ARG A 6 -18.23 32.09 59.92
N VAL A 7 -18.23 32.26 58.58
CA VAL A 7 -18.50 31.18 57.64
C VAL A 7 -17.28 30.31 57.50
N LEU A 8 -16.04 30.84 57.68
CA LEU A 8 -14.82 30.07 57.55
C LEU A 8 -14.55 29.17 58.79
N SER A 9 -14.96 29.63 59.99
CA SER A 9 -14.84 28.83 61.22
C SER A 9 -15.87 27.69 61.29
N ASP A 10 -17.07 27.89 60.73
CA ASP A 10 -18.07 26.82 60.60
C ASP A 10 -17.73 25.78 59.57
N LEU A 11 -16.96 26.15 58.53
CA LEU A 11 -16.44 25.22 57.54
C LEU A 11 -15.33 24.30 58.09
N LEU A 12 -14.62 24.78 59.09
CA LEU A 12 -13.51 24.05 59.74
C LEU A 12 -13.92 23.31 61.01
N SER A 13 -15.14 23.57 61.55
CA SER A 13 -15.60 22.97 62.83
C SER A 13 -16.62 21.83 62.65
N GLY A 14 -17.00 21.48 61.42
CA GLY A 14 -17.89 20.35 61.16
C GLY A 14 -17.10 19.03 61.04
N PRO A 15 -17.25 18.04 61.92
CA PRO A 15 -16.50 16.79 61.87
C PRO A 15 -16.73 15.98 60.58
N ALA A 16 -17.80 16.22 59.85
CA ALA A 16 -18.11 15.53 58.61
C ALA A 16 -17.33 16.07 57.39
N LEU A 17 -16.98 17.38 57.37
CA LEU A 17 -16.26 17.93 56.22
C LEU A 17 -14.77 17.63 56.23
N ILE A 18 -14.15 17.52 57.39
CA ILE A 18 -12.73 17.19 57.55
C ILE A 18 -12.46 15.78 57.04
N TRP A 19 -13.38 14.87 57.31
CA TRP A 19 -13.25 13.49 56.83
C TRP A 19 -13.45 13.35 55.32
N GLN A 20 -14.31 14.15 54.70
CA GLN A 20 -14.49 14.16 53.23
C GLN A 20 -13.29 14.77 52.48
N VAL A 21 -12.68 15.83 53.02
CA VAL A 21 -11.46 16.40 52.44
C VAL A 21 -10.26 15.46 52.65
N ALA A 22 -10.16 14.81 53.83
CA ALA A 22 -9.10 13.82 54.08
C ALA A 22 -9.25 12.54 53.21
N ALA A 23 -10.48 12.12 52.95
CA ALA A 23 -10.73 10.97 52.05
C ALA A 23 -10.46 11.29 50.57
N GLY A 24 -10.45 12.56 50.17
CA GLY A 24 -10.14 12.99 48.79
C GLY A 24 -8.63 13.05 48.46
N ILE A 25 -7.75 13.01 49.48
CA ILE A 25 -6.29 13.03 49.30
C ILE A 25 -5.69 11.63 49.59
N THR A 26 -6.28 10.59 49.07
CA THR A 26 -5.63 9.30 49.03
C THR A 26 -4.70 9.27 47.81
N GLN A 27 -3.55 9.92 47.91
CA GLN A 27 -2.46 9.63 46.99
C GLN A 27 -1.89 8.26 47.37
N PRO A 28 -1.95 7.29 46.48
CA PRO A 28 -1.46 5.96 46.79
C PRO A 28 0.07 6.03 46.96
N ILE A 29 0.55 6.03 48.20
CA ILE A 29 1.99 6.13 48.55
C ILE A 29 2.70 4.82 48.28
N PHE A 30 1.98 3.72 48.29
CA PHE A 30 2.54 2.37 48.02
C PHE A 30 1.61 1.56 47.12
N GLN A 31 2.05 1.30 45.89
CA GLN A 31 1.30 0.52 44.89
C GLN A 31 2.06 -0.74 44.44
N ALA A 32 2.87 -1.32 45.31
CA ALA A 32 3.56 -2.61 45.10
C ALA A 32 4.14 -2.78 43.67
N GLY A 33 4.78 -1.76 43.09
CA GLY A 33 5.38 -1.80 41.76
C GLY A 33 4.41 -1.57 40.57
N ARG A 34 3.11 -1.37 40.79
CA ARG A 34 2.13 -1.17 39.70
C ARG A 34 2.49 0.02 38.79
N LEU A 35 2.87 1.15 39.37
CA LEU A 35 3.26 2.35 38.60
C LEU A 35 4.54 2.08 37.78
N GLN A 36 5.51 1.37 38.36
CA GLN A 36 6.73 1.00 37.64
C GLN A 36 6.39 0.06 36.47
N GLY A 37 5.54 -0.95 36.71
CA GLY A 37 5.07 -1.85 35.67
C GLY A 37 4.29 -1.13 34.54
N GLU A 38 3.50 -0.09 34.86
CA GLU A 38 2.83 0.75 33.86
C GLU A 38 3.83 1.54 33.01
N VAL A 39 4.84 2.14 33.64
CA VAL A 39 5.92 2.85 32.94
C VAL A 39 6.70 1.89 32.02
N ASP A 40 7.04 0.72 32.49
CA ASP A 40 7.77 -0.28 31.71
C ASP A 40 6.91 -0.83 30.54
N ALA A 41 5.61 -1.00 30.74
CA ALA A 41 4.67 -1.33 29.69
C ALA A 41 4.56 -0.25 28.61
N ILE A 42 4.57 1.04 29.01
CA ILE A 42 4.54 2.17 28.06
C ILE A 42 5.85 2.21 27.25
N LYS A 43 7.01 2.03 27.90
CA LYS A 43 8.30 1.97 27.22
C LYS A 43 8.37 0.80 26.22
N ALA A 44 7.84 -0.36 26.59
CA ALA A 44 7.78 -1.52 25.70
C ALA A 44 6.87 -1.24 24.49
N ARG A 45 5.74 -0.53 24.66
CA ARG A 45 4.87 -0.10 23.55
C ARG A 45 5.54 0.92 22.64
N GLU A 46 6.33 1.84 23.19
CA GLU A 46 7.13 2.79 22.40
C GLU A 46 8.13 2.04 21.51
N GLN A 47 8.87 1.09 22.06
CA GLN A 47 9.80 0.25 21.29
C GLN A 47 9.09 -0.57 20.22
N GLN A 48 7.92 -1.13 20.53
CA GLN A 48 7.07 -1.84 19.58
C GLN A 48 6.61 -0.91 18.44
N ALA A 49 6.17 0.30 18.76
CA ALA A 49 5.76 1.28 17.77
C ALA A 49 6.91 1.68 16.84
N LEU A 50 8.13 1.87 17.40
CA LEU A 50 9.32 2.16 16.62
C LEU A 50 9.70 1.01 15.67
N ALA A 51 9.68 -0.23 16.16
CA ALA A 51 9.93 -1.41 15.33
C ALA A 51 8.87 -1.57 14.23
N GLN A 52 7.60 -1.31 14.54
CA GLN A 52 6.52 -1.34 13.55
C GLN A 52 6.70 -0.23 12.50
N TYR A 53 7.09 0.96 12.89
CA TYR A 53 7.42 2.04 11.95
C TYR A 53 8.54 1.64 10.98
N GLN A 54 9.66 1.11 11.51
CA GLN A 54 10.78 0.66 10.70
C GLN A 54 10.37 -0.45 9.71
N LYS A 55 9.56 -1.41 10.17
CA LYS A 55 8.99 -2.46 9.33
C LYS A 55 8.14 -1.87 8.20
N THR A 56 7.24 -0.95 8.51
CA THR A 56 6.36 -0.32 7.52
C THR A 56 7.17 0.44 6.45
N VAL A 57 8.21 1.16 6.85
CA VAL A 57 9.11 1.85 5.92
C VAL A 57 9.82 0.86 4.99
N GLN A 58 10.36 -0.24 5.53
CA GLN A 58 11.00 -1.28 4.73
C GLN A 58 10.03 -1.96 3.77
N GLU A 59 8.79 -2.21 4.20
CA GLU A 59 7.73 -2.77 3.36
C GLU A 59 7.37 -1.83 2.21
N ALA A 60 7.24 -0.53 2.46
CA ALA A 60 6.97 0.46 1.43
C ALA A 60 8.07 0.52 0.37
N PHE A 61 9.35 0.53 0.78
CA PHE A 61 10.46 0.49 -0.17
C PHE A 61 10.48 -0.80 -1.00
N ARG A 62 10.22 -1.94 -0.38
CA ARG A 62 10.14 -3.21 -1.08
C ARG A 62 9.00 -3.23 -2.10
N GLU A 63 7.83 -2.69 -1.74
CA GLU A 63 6.68 -2.60 -2.63
C GLU A 63 7.00 -1.77 -3.88
N VAL A 64 7.63 -0.60 -3.71
CA VAL A 64 8.07 0.24 -4.84
C VAL A 64 9.08 -0.48 -5.73
N GLN A 65 10.08 -1.16 -5.16
CA GLN A 65 11.06 -1.93 -5.94
C GLN A 65 10.41 -3.07 -6.72
N GLN A 66 9.46 -3.77 -6.13
CA GLN A 66 8.71 -4.82 -6.79
C GLN A 66 7.86 -4.27 -7.94
N ALA A 67 7.18 -3.15 -7.72
CA ALA A 67 6.36 -2.48 -8.74
C ALA A 67 7.21 -1.98 -9.92
N LEU A 68 8.38 -1.39 -9.66
CA LEU A 68 9.34 -0.99 -10.71
C LEU A 68 9.82 -2.19 -11.53
N SER A 69 10.21 -3.26 -10.86
CA SER A 69 10.65 -4.50 -11.53
C SER A 69 9.54 -5.15 -12.36
N ALA A 70 8.30 -5.13 -11.85
CA ALA A 70 7.13 -5.63 -12.56
C ALA A 70 6.83 -4.78 -13.80
N GLN A 71 6.89 -3.45 -13.67
CA GLN A 71 6.67 -2.53 -14.79
C GLN A 71 7.72 -2.69 -15.90
N THR A 72 8.99 -2.85 -15.56
CA THR A 72 10.06 -3.10 -16.52
C THR A 72 9.82 -4.41 -17.27
N ARG A 73 9.57 -5.51 -16.56
CA ARG A 73 9.28 -6.82 -17.17
C ARG A 73 8.03 -6.79 -18.05
N ALA A 74 6.96 -6.13 -17.61
CA ALA A 74 5.73 -6.04 -18.40
C ALA A 74 5.94 -5.25 -19.70
N ARG A 75 6.82 -4.24 -19.70
CA ARG A 75 7.23 -3.53 -20.91
C ARG A 75 8.02 -4.44 -21.85
N GLU A 76 9.02 -5.15 -21.36
CA GLU A 76 9.84 -6.08 -22.15
C GLU A 76 8.99 -7.17 -22.80
N VAL A 77 8.04 -7.76 -22.06
CA VAL A 77 7.11 -8.76 -22.60
C VAL A 77 6.24 -8.16 -23.70
N PHE A 78 5.70 -6.96 -23.50
CA PHE A 78 4.89 -6.29 -24.53
C PHE A 78 5.72 -6.02 -25.81
N ASP A 79 6.95 -5.55 -25.67
CA ASP A 79 7.82 -5.25 -26.80
C ASP A 79 8.20 -6.56 -27.56
N ALA A 80 8.44 -7.65 -26.85
CA ALA A 80 8.70 -8.98 -27.44
C ALA A 80 7.47 -9.53 -28.19
N GLU A 81 6.27 -9.44 -27.59
CA GLU A 81 5.04 -9.88 -28.28
C GLU A 81 4.69 -8.99 -29.47
N ALA A 82 4.99 -7.69 -29.42
CA ALA A 82 4.84 -6.81 -30.56
C ALA A 82 5.76 -7.23 -31.74
N ALA A 83 7.02 -7.54 -31.45
CA ALA A 83 7.96 -8.05 -32.45
C ALA A 83 7.51 -9.40 -33.02
N ARG A 84 7.00 -10.31 -32.17
CA ARG A 84 6.44 -11.60 -32.60
C ARG A 84 5.28 -11.44 -33.55
N VAL A 85 4.33 -10.53 -33.25
CA VAL A 85 3.21 -10.22 -34.15
C VAL A 85 3.71 -9.72 -35.51
N ALA A 86 4.72 -8.83 -35.54
CA ALA A 86 5.28 -8.33 -36.79
C ALA A 86 5.88 -9.48 -37.65
N ALA A 87 6.67 -10.37 -37.04
CA ALA A 87 7.25 -11.52 -37.73
C ALA A 87 6.18 -12.49 -38.26
N LEU A 88 5.12 -12.77 -37.48
CA LEU A 88 4.05 -13.66 -37.90
C LEU A 88 3.16 -13.04 -38.99
N ARG A 89 3.00 -11.71 -39.03
CA ARG A 89 2.33 -11.02 -40.15
C ARG A 89 3.11 -11.20 -41.45
N ASP A 90 4.44 -11.09 -41.42
CA ASP A 90 5.26 -11.35 -42.59
C ASP A 90 5.22 -12.82 -42.99
N THR A 91 5.20 -13.75 -42.03
CA THR A 91 5.02 -15.18 -42.30
C THR A 91 3.71 -15.47 -43.01
N LEU A 92 2.60 -14.92 -42.52
CA LEU A 92 1.28 -15.04 -43.13
C LEU A 92 1.27 -14.46 -44.54
N ARG A 93 1.86 -13.27 -44.73
CA ARG A 93 1.97 -12.64 -46.06
C ARG A 93 2.69 -13.54 -47.05
N LEU A 94 3.82 -14.14 -46.65
CA LEU A 94 4.56 -15.08 -47.50
C LEU A 94 3.77 -16.37 -47.74
N ALA A 95 3.09 -16.92 -46.75
CA ALA A 95 2.25 -18.13 -46.90
C ALA A 95 1.13 -17.87 -47.91
N ARG A 96 0.48 -16.71 -47.88
CA ARG A 96 -0.55 -16.33 -48.86
C ARG A 96 0.03 -16.26 -50.30
N ILE A 97 1.15 -15.60 -50.51
CA ILE A 97 1.81 -15.54 -51.82
C ILE A 97 2.14 -16.93 -52.33
N ARG A 98 2.65 -17.81 -51.48
CA ARG A 98 2.97 -19.22 -51.88
C ARG A 98 1.71 -20.00 -52.21
N PHE A 99 0.64 -19.83 -51.46
CA PHE A 99 -0.65 -20.47 -51.70
C PHE A 99 -1.22 -20.01 -53.05
N ASP A 100 -1.27 -18.70 -53.31
CA ASP A 100 -1.79 -18.12 -54.55
C ASP A 100 -1.02 -18.59 -55.79
N ASN A 101 0.27 -18.92 -55.62
CA ASN A 101 1.11 -19.50 -56.67
C ASN A 101 1.09 -21.05 -56.72
N GLY A 102 0.22 -21.71 -55.91
CA GLY A 102 0.12 -23.17 -55.86
C GLY A 102 1.31 -23.89 -55.26
N LEU A 103 2.20 -23.17 -54.51
CA LEU A 103 3.45 -23.70 -53.92
C LEU A 103 3.27 -24.25 -52.52
N THR A 104 2.10 -24.03 -51.88
CA THR A 104 1.82 -24.55 -50.55
C THR A 104 0.34 -24.92 -50.41
N SER A 105 0.01 -25.68 -49.34
CA SER A 105 -1.36 -26.10 -49.05
C SER A 105 -2.13 -25.03 -48.33
N GLN A 106 -3.46 -25.09 -48.43
CA GLN A 106 -4.36 -24.22 -47.64
C GLN A 106 -4.17 -24.43 -46.12
N LEU A 107 -3.79 -25.62 -45.68
CA LEU A 107 -3.51 -25.93 -44.30
C LEU A 107 -2.39 -25.06 -43.72
N GLU A 108 -1.30 -24.88 -44.46
CA GLU A 108 -0.16 -24.04 -44.05
C GLU A 108 -0.57 -22.58 -43.91
N MET A 109 -1.42 -22.05 -44.77
CA MET A 109 -1.96 -20.73 -44.71
C MET A 109 -2.85 -20.55 -43.47
N ILE A 110 -3.73 -21.52 -43.19
CA ILE A 110 -4.64 -21.48 -41.99
C ILE A 110 -3.79 -21.58 -40.71
N ASP A 111 -2.76 -22.38 -40.67
CA ASP A 111 -1.87 -22.47 -39.49
C ASP A 111 -1.13 -21.14 -39.26
N ALA A 112 -0.69 -20.46 -40.32
CA ALA A 112 -0.08 -19.14 -40.21
C ALA A 112 -1.09 -18.10 -39.68
N GLU A 113 -2.34 -18.13 -40.12
CA GLU A 113 -3.43 -17.25 -39.62
C GLU A 113 -3.72 -17.51 -38.13
N ARG A 114 -3.81 -18.78 -37.75
CA ARG A 114 -4.05 -19.17 -36.35
C ARG A 114 -2.91 -18.72 -35.42
N ASN A 115 -1.67 -18.90 -35.88
CA ASN A 115 -0.50 -18.48 -35.12
C ASN A 115 -0.44 -16.96 -34.94
N LEU A 116 -0.77 -16.19 -35.99
CA LEU A 116 -0.88 -14.75 -35.91
C LEU A 116 -1.97 -14.31 -34.94
N LEU A 117 -3.17 -14.89 -35.04
CA LEU A 117 -4.27 -14.59 -34.12
C LEU A 117 -3.87 -14.82 -32.66
N THR A 118 -3.23 -15.97 -32.39
CA THR A 118 -2.73 -16.29 -31.03
C THR A 118 -1.73 -15.25 -30.54
N ALA A 119 -0.80 -14.82 -31.38
CA ALA A 119 0.17 -13.80 -31.02
C ALA A 119 -0.47 -12.41 -30.81
N GLU A 120 -1.50 -12.05 -31.56
CA GLU A 120 -2.24 -10.81 -31.38
C GLU A 120 -3.01 -10.79 -30.05
N LEU A 121 -3.60 -11.92 -29.64
CA LEU A 121 -4.23 -12.08 -28.33
C LEU A 121 -3.18 -11.94 -27.21
N ASN A 122 -2.04 -12.64 -27.31
CA ASN A 122 -0.96 -12.52 -26.33
C ASN A 122 -0.44 -11.08 -26.19
N ARG A 123 -0.30 -10.35 -27.32
CA ARG A 123 0.08 -8.93 -27.29
C ARG A 123 -0.97 -8.06 -26.60
N ALA A 124 -2.27 -8.34 -26.80
CA ALA A 124 -3.35 -7.62 -26.11
C ALA A 124 -3.28 -7.85 -24.59
N ASP A 125 -3.03 -9.08 -24.15
CA ASP A 125 -2.84 -9.42 -22.74
C ASP A 125 -1.58 -8.77 -22.14
N ALA A 126 -0.47 -8.77 -22.90
CA ALA A 126 0.75 -8.09 -22.50
C ALA A 126 0.55 -6.57 -22.35
N LEU A 127 -0.23 -5.94 -23.24
CA LEU A 127 -0.60 -4.53 -23.14
C LEU A 127 -1.41 -4.23 -21.88
N ARG A 128 -2.38 -5.10 -21.59
CA ARG A 128 -3.16 -5.01 -20.35
C ARG A 128 -2.26 -5.13 -19.12
N ALA A 129 -1.38 -6.15 -19.08
CA ALA A 129 -0.44 -6.36 -17.99
C ALA A 129 0.48 -5.14 -17.78
N ARG A 130 1.00 -4.53 -18.87
CA ARG A 130 1.81 -3.32 -18.81
C ARG A 130 1.06 -2.13 -18.20
N ARG A 131 -0.22 -1.95 -18.55
CA ARG A 131 -1.06 -0.87 -17.99
C ARG A 131 -1.34 -1.09 -16.50
N VAL A 132 -1.62 -2.33 -16.09
CA VAL A 132 -1.82 -2.69 -14.69
C VAL A 132 -0.54 -2.45 -13.89
N ALA A 133 0.61 -2.91 -14.37
CA ALA A 133 1.90 -2.69 -13.70
C ALA A 133 2.23 -1.19 -13.54
N THR A 134 1.86 -0.35 -14.53
CA THR A 134 2.00 1.12 -14.40
C THR A 134 1.08 1.69 -13.31
N ALA A 135 -0.17 1.24 -13.25
CA ALA A 135 -1.12 1.69 -12.22
C ALA A 135 -0.67 1.23 -10.81
N ASP A 136 -0.14 0.01 -10.70
CA ASP A 136 0.40 -0.52 -9.44
C ASP A 136 1.62 0.27 -8.97
N LEU A 137 2.49 0.69 -9.90
CA LEU A 137 3.63 1.56 -9.58
C LEU A 137 3.17 2.93 -9.05
N VAL A 138 2.19 3.56 -9.70
CA VAL A 138 1.63 4.83 -9.23
C VAL A 138 1.03 4.67 -7.84
N ARG A 139 0.31 3.56 -7.58
CA ARG A 139 -0.24 3.25 -6.27
C ARG A 139 0.85 3.05 -5.21
N ALA A 140 1.90 2.30 -5.53
CA ALA A 140 3.03 2.06 -4.62
C ALA A 140 3.79 3.36 -4.27
N LEU A 141 3.78 4.36 -5.17
CA LEU A 141 4.35 5.68 -4.93
C LEU A 141 3.43 6.63 -4.15
N GLY A 142 2.24 6.17 -3.74
CA GLY A 142 1.29 6.95 -2.95
C GLY A 142 0.18 7.64 -3.76
N GLY A 143 -0.02 7.28 -5.02
CA GLY A 143 -1.11 7.79 -5.86
C GLY A 143 -0.75 9.02 -6.70
N ASP A 144 -1.68 9.95 -6.89
CA ASP A 144 -1.54 11.07 -7.83
C ASP A 144 -0.38 12.01 -7.46
N TRP A 145 0.60 12.08 -8.33
CA TRP A 145 1.79 12.95 -8.24
C TRP A 145 1.50 14.40 -8.68
N ARG A 146 0.27 14.80 -8.75
CA ARG A 146 -0.09 16.20 -8.94
C ARG A 146 0.30 16.94 -7.68
N GLY A 147 1.45 17.61 -7.75
CA GLY A 147 2.04 18.33 -6.64
C GLY A 147 1.03 19.20 -5.91
N GLY A 148 0.83 18.88 -4.63
CA GLY A 148 0.70 19.88 -3.58
C GLY A 148 -0.41 20.91 -3.66
N GLU A 149 -1.62 20.59 -4.21
CA GLU A 149 -2.80 21.35 -3.78
C GLU A 149 -3.52 20.57 -2.68
N PRO A 150 -3.58 21.10 -1.45
CA PRO A 150 -4.38 20.48 -0.39
C PRO A 150 -5.84 20.48 -0.85
N VAL A 151 -6.44 19.28 -0.84
CA VAL A 151 -7.90 19.14 -0.98
C VAL A 151 -8.54 19.98 0.11
N LYS A 152 -9.26 21.05 -0.29
CA LYS A 152 -10.06 21.90 0.57
C LYS A 152 -11.29 21.18 1.06
#